data_369a308fffb859c2bdf2cbb61805925b
#
_entry.id   369a308fffb859c2bdf2cbb61805925b
#
_cell.length_a   1.000
_cell.length_b   1.000
_cell.length_c   1.000
_cell.angle_alpha   90.00
_cell.angle_beta   90.00
_cell.angle_gamma   90.00
#
_symmetry.space_group_name_H-M   'P 1'
#
loop_
_entity.id
_entity.type
_entity.pdbx_description
1 polymer ?
#
loop_
_entity_poly.entity_id
_entity_poly.type
_entity_poly.pdbx_seq_one_letter_code
_entity_poly.pdbx_strand_id
1 'polypeptide(L)'
;MKNLKMKKEFKVIADLLPHNSRVLDVGCGDGSLMDLLKKKKNIEVRGLELNQDNVQQCIHKGLPVIQGNAETELHQFPDQSFDFVVLSQTLQAFYKPEKVLKDLLRIGKSVIISIPNFGYWKVRAKLLFFGEMPVTKTLPNTWYNTPNLHMCTIKDLFNFCDEKNIIIKKVVGVNENKTSLIKKRNLEIKNLFSKLGIFLIG
;
A
#
# COMPACT_ATOMS: atom_id res chain seq x y z
N MET A 1 5.79 -5.36 27.60
CA MET A 1 5.64 -4.62 26.33
C MET A 1 6.25 -5.47 25.20
N LYS A 2 5.45 -6.15 24.38
CA LYS A 2 5.95 -6.92 23.22
C LYS A 2 6.52 -5.92 22.21
N ASN A 3 7.83 -5.96 21.95
CA ASN A 3 8.46 -5.30 20.82
C ASN A 3 7.78 -5.81 19.53
N LEU A 4 6.75 -5.11 19.04
CA LEU A 4 6.19 -5.35 17.73
C LEU A 4 7.31 -5.03 16.73
N LYS A 5 7.89 -6.06 16.14
CA LYS A 5 8.89 -5.95 15.08
C LYS A 5 8.24 -5.15 13.93
N MET A 6 8.57 -3.87 13.86
CA MET A 6 8.02 -2.92 12.89
C MET A 6 8.05 -3.51 11.47
N LYS A 7 6.91 -3.51 10.77
CA LYS A 7 6.82 -4.01 9.39
C LYS A 7 7.84 -3.24 8.53
N LYS A 8 8.66 -3.94 7.79
CA LYS A 8 9.69 -3.36 6.92
C LYS A 8 9.09 -2.43 5.86
N GLU A 9 7.90 -2.75 5.41
CA GLU A 9 7.06 -1.93 4.54
C GLU A 9 6.86 -0.52 5.12
N PHE A 10 6.42 -0.43 6.36
CA PHE A 10 6.15 0.85 7.03
C PHE A 10 7.42 1.72 7.16
N LYS A 11 8.57 1.06 7.38
CA LYS A 11 9.84 1.78 7.37
C LYS A 11 10.14 2.38 6.00
N VAL A 12 9.95 1.61 4.92
CA VAL A 12 10.17 2.10 3.56
C VAL A 12 9.20 3.22 3.20
N ILE A 13 7.91 3.09 3.57
CA ILE A 13 6.92 4.17 3.37
C ILE A 13 7.36 5.43 4.12
N ALA A 14 7.73 5.29 5.40
CA ALA A 14 8.22 6.43 6.19
C ALA A 14 9.47 7.07 5.59
N ASP A 15 10.40 6.29 5.04
CA ASP A 15 11.63 6.79 4.41
C ASP A 15 11.36 7.55 3.09
N LEU A 16 10.20 7.30 2.45
CA LEU A 16 9.76 8.01 1.24
C LEU A 16 9.08 9.36 1.55
N LEU A 17 8.61 9.55 2.78
CA LEU A 17 7.88 10.74 3.18
C LEU A 17 8.82 11.80 3.78
N PRO A 18 8.78 13.07 3.33
CA PRO A 18 9.45 14.17 3.99
C PRO A 18 8.91 14.44 5.40
N HIS A 19 9.71 15.09 6.25
CA HIS A 19 9.24 15.60 7.54
C HIS A 19 8.17 16.67 7.34
N ASN A 20 7.27 16.83 8.32
CA ASN A 20 6.23 17.87 8.37
C ASN A 20 5.25 17.83 7.16
N SER A 21 5.12 16.67 6.50
CA SER A 21 4.13 16.49 5.41
C SER A 21 2.73 16.29 5.97
N ARG A 22 1.72 16.67 5.19
CA ARG A 22 0.31 16.28 5.42
C ARG A 22 0.02 14.99 4.66
N VAL A 23 -0.39 13.94 5.36
CA VAL A 23 -0.58 12.61 4.80
C VAL A 23 -1.99 12.10 5.06
N LEU A 24 -2.65 11.58 4.04
CA LEU A 24 -3.87 10.77 4.16
C LEU A 24 -3.49 9.29 4.03
N ASP A 25 -3.80 8.48 5.04
CA ASP A 25 -3.61 7.02 5.03
C ASP A 25 -4.97 6.35 4.76
N VAL A 26 -5.15 5.81 3.55
CA VAL A 26 -6.42 5.22 3.09
C VAL A 26 -6.39 3.72 3.34
N GLY A 27 -7.38 3.22 4.09
CA GLY A 27 -7.35 1.87 4.64
C GLY A 27 -6.28 1.75 5.72
N CYS A 28 -6.28 2.69 6.69
CA CYS A 28 -5.22 2.82 7.68
C CYS A 28 -5.16 1.66 8.70
N GLY A 29 -6.15 0.77 8.69
CA GLY A 29 -6.23 -0.35 9.62
C GLY A 29 -6.21 0.11 11.07
N ASP A 30 -5.44 -0.56 11.91
CA ASP A 30 -5.28 -0.22 13.34
C ASP A 30 -4.49 1.06 13.61
N GLY A 31 -4.11 1.82 12.58
CA GLY A 31 -3.33 3.06 12.67
C GLY A 31 -1.84 2.87 12.98
N SER A 32 -1.31 1.66 12.85
CA SER A 32 0.11 1.39 13.17
C SER A 32 1.10 2.17 12.30
N LEU A 33 0.79 2.39 11.02
CA LEU A 33 1.59 3.24 10.14
C LEU A 33 1.47 4.71 10.55
N MET A 34 0.26 5.19 10.81
CA MET A 34 0.00 6.56 11.24
C MET A 34 0.77 6.92 12.53
N ASP A 35 0.75 6.04 13.53
CA ASP A 35 1.51 6.22 14.79
C ASP A 35 3.01 6.30 14.53
N LEU A 36 3.53 5.46 13.65
CA LEU A 36 4.93 5.52 13.23
C LEU A 36 5.29 6.86 12.58
N LEU A 37 4.47 7.34 11.65
CA LEU A 37 4.71 8.58 10.90
C LEU A 37 4.68 9.79 11.81
N LYS A 38 3.69 9.87 12.71
CA LYS A 38 3.58 10.93 13.71
C LYS A 38 4.81 10.98 14.62
N LYS A 39 5.23 9.83 15.17
CA LYS A 39 6.36 9.77 16.13
C LYS A 39 7.72 10.03 15.50
N LYS A 40 7.95 9.57 14.27
CA LYS A 40 9.29 9.64 13.66
C LYS A 40 9.54 10.84 12.79
N LYS A 41 8.50 11.40 12.19
CA LYS A 41 8.62 12.42 11.12
C LYS A 41 7.87 13.71 11.41
N ASN A 42 7.20 13.81 12.55
CA ASN A 42 6.30 14.93 12.84
C ASN A 42 5.31 15.18 11.70
N ILE A 43 4.77 14.09 11.11
CA ILE A 43 3.83 14.13 10.00
C ILE A 43 2.43 14.38 10.57
N GLU A 44 1.71 15.32 9.95
CA GLU A 44 0.28 15.48 10.15
C GLU A 44 -0.44 14.39 9.35
N VAL A 45 -0.87 13.33 10.04
CA VAL A 45 -1.50 12.18 9.40
C VAL A 45 -2.98 12.11 9.75
N ARG A 46 -3.82 11.80 8.74
CA ARG A 46 -5.24 11.49 8.91
C ARG A 46 -5.53 10.13 8.27
N GLY A 47 -6.35 9.32 8.93
CA GLY A 47 -6.78 8.01 8.43
C GLY A 47 -8.16 8.04 7.81
N LEU A 48 -8.39 7.16 6.82
CA LEU A 48 -9.72 6.75 6.34
C LEU A 48 -9.79 5.23 6.45
N GLU A 49 -10.78 4.69 7.19
CA GLU A 49 -10.89 3.26 7.47
C GLU A 49 -12.37 2.82 7.46
N LEU A 50 -12.63 1.67 6.82
CA LEU A 50 -13.98 1.12 6.71
C LEU A 50 -14.39 0.36 7.97
N ASN A 51 -13.47 -0.42 8.55
CA ASN A 51 -13.75 -1.32 9.66
C ASN A 51 -13.84 -0.55 10.98
N GLN A 52 -14.99 -0.63 11.66
CA GLN A 52 -15.26 0.08 12.91
C GLN A 52 -14.29 -0.29 14.03
N ASP A 53 -13.88 -1.55 14.16
CA ASP A 53 -12.97 -1.99 15.21
C ASP A 53 -11.59 -1.36 15.03
N ASN A 54 -11.13 -1.24 13.77
CA ASN A 54 -9.89 -0.56 13.43
C ASN A 54 -9.98 0.94 13.74
N VAL A 55 -11.10 1.58 13.42
CA VAL A 55 -11.36 3.00 13.74
C VAL A 55 -11.27 3.22 15.25
N GLN A 56 -11.89 2.36 16.06
CA GLN A 56 -11.79 2.44 17.51
C GLN A 56 -10.33 2.30 17.99
N GLN A 57 -9.55 1.38 17.42
CA GLN A 57 -8.14 1.25 17.75
C GLN A 57 -7.33 2.52 17.42
N CYS A 58 -7.61 3.18 16.31
CA CYS A 58 -7.01 4.47 15.96
C CYS A 58 -7.36 5.55 17.00
N ILE A 59 -8.63 5.65 17.38
CA ILE A 59 -9.12 6.61 18.39
C ILE A 59 -8.44 6.36 19.74
N HIS A 60 -8.35 5.12 20.19
CA HIS A 60 -7.63 4.77 21.42
C HIS A 60 -6.14 5.15 21.40
N LYS A 61 -5.52 5.19 20.21
CA LYS A 61 -4.14 5.66 20.03
C LYS A 61 -4.03 7.18 19.88
N GLY A 62 -5.13 7.94 19.95
CA GLY A 62 -5.16 9.38 19.73
C GLY A 62 -4.81 9.79 18.30
N LEU A 63 -5.19 8.96 17.33
CA LEU A 63 -4.96 9.19 15.91
C LEU A 63 -6.23 9.72 15.24
N PRO A 64 -6.16 10.79 14.41
CA PRO A 64 -7.31 11.32 13.70
C PRO A 64 -7.70 10.35 12.56
N VAL A 65 -8.90 9.80 12.62
CA VAL A 65 -9.42 8.84 11.65
C VAL A 65 -10.87 9.18 11.32
N ILE A 66 -11.24 8.98 10.06
CA ILE A 66 -12.61 9.06 9.55
C ILE A 66 -13.03 7.62 9.25
N GLN A 67 -14.22 7.23 9.75
CA GLN A 67 -14.83 5.98 9.32
C GLN A 67 -15.52 6.19 7.98
N GLY A 68 -15.17 5.38 6.97
CA GLY A 68 -15.78 5.51 5.66
C GLY A 68 -15.23 4.53 4.62
N ASN A 69 -15.99 4.42 3.52
CA ASN A 69 -15.60 3.61 2.37
C ASN A 69 -14.85 4.48 1.35
N ALA A 70 -13.60 4.17 1.11
CA ALA A 70 -12.78 4.91 0.16
C ALA A 70 -13.38 4.95 -1.27
N GLU A 71 -14.06 3.89 -1.73
CA GLU A 71 -14.65 3.87 -3.08
C GLU A 71 -15.79 4.88 -3.28
N THR A 72 -16.44 5.27 -2.18
CA THR A 72 -17.59 6.18 -2.20
C THR A 72 -17.32 7.55 -1.61
N GLU A 73 -16.25 7.71 -0.80
CA GLU A 73 -16.05 8.93 -0.02
C GLU A 73 -14.81 9.73 -0.40
N LEU A 74 -13.87 9.17 -1.16
CA LEU A 74 -12.69 9.92 -1.60
C LEU A 74 -13.04 11.20 -2.38
N HIS A 75 -14.17 11.23 -3.08
CA HIS A 75 -14.64 12.42 -3.80
C HIS A 75 -14.89 13.63 -2.91
N GLN A 76 -15.12 13.43 -1.60
CA GLN A 76 -15.37 14.50 -0.64
C GLN A 76 -14.10 15.26 -0.23
N PHE A 77 -12.92 14.66 -0.46
CA PHE A 77 -11.66 15.32 -0.17
C PHE A 77 -11.31 16.32 -1.27
N PRO A 78 -10.92 17.56 -0.91
CA PRO A 78 -10.52 18.56 -1.90
C PRO A 78 -9.27 18.15 -2.68
N ASP A 79 -9.13 18.69 -3.88
CA ASP A 79 -7.96 18.48 -4.73
C ASP A 79 -6.69 18.98 -4.01
N GLN A 80 -5.61 18.21 -4.12
CA GLN A 80 -4.28 18.53 -3.57
C GLN A 80 -4.28 18.95 -2.09
N SER A 81 -5.27 18.46 -1.32
CA SER A 81 -5.40 18.77 0.12
C SER A 81 -4.35 18.09 0.99
N PHE A 82 -3.64 17.09 0.45
CA PHE A 82 -2.54 16.40 1.11
C PHE A 82 -1.27 16.45 0.26
N ASP A 83 -0.11 16.46 0.93
CA ASP A 83 1.17 16.36 0.23
C ASP A 83 1.39 14.92 -0.27
N PHE A 84 0.94 13.93 0.52
CA PHE A 84 0.98 12.53 0.15
C PHE A 84 -0.32 11.82 0.53
N VAL A 85 -0.72 10.88 -0.32
CA VAL A 85 -1.74 9.88 0.03
C VAL A 85 -1.06 8.51 0.07
N VAL A 86 -1.29 7.74 1.12
CA VAL A 86 -0.75 6.39 1.29
C VAL A 86 -1.87 5.38 1.15
N LEU A 87 -1.62 4.31 0.40
CA LEU A 87 -2.49 3.15 0.24
C LEU A 87 -1.67 1.87 0.48
N SER A 88 -1.69 1.37 1.71
CA SER A 88 -0.87 0.24 2.12
C SER A 88 -1.62 -1.08 2.01
N GLN A 89 -1.27 -1.89 0.99
CA GLN A 89 -1.84 -3.22 0.74
C GLN A 89 -3.38 -3.26 0.65
N THR A 90 -4.00 -2.19 0.12
CA THR A 90 -5.45 -2.05 0.04
C THR A 90 -5.96 -1.98 -1.40
N LEU A 91 -5.11 -1.57 -2.36
CA LEU A 91 -5.52 -1.37 -3.77
C LEU A 91 -6.24 -2.58 -4.36
N GLN A 92 -5.72 -3.77 -4.08
CA GLN A 92 -6.25 -5.03 -4.60
C GLN A 92 -7.58 -5.47 -3.97
N ALA A 93 -8.04 -4.79 -2.93
CA ALA A 93 -9.31 -5.08 -2.25
C ALA A 93 -10.49 -4.24 -2.76
N PHE A 94 -10.25 -3.22 -3.58
CA PHE A 94 -11.30 -2.40 -4.16
C PHE A 94 -11.97 -3.06 -5.37
N TYR A 95 -13.26 -2.80 -5.56
CA TYR A 95 -13.99 -3.22 -6.77
C TYR A 95 -13.54 -2.45 -8.01
N LYS A 96 -13.23 -1.14 -7.86
CA LYS A 96 -12.84 -0.22 -8.94
C LYS A 96 -11.49 0.45 -8.64
N PRO A 97 -10.37 -0.30 -8.64
CA PRO A 97 -9.06 0.22 -8.25
C PRO A 97 -8.58 1.37 -9.13
N GLU A 98 -8.93 1.39 -10.43
CA GLU A 98 -8.62 2.51 -11.32
C GLU A 98 -9.26 3.82 -10.87
N LYS A 99 -10.56 3.78 -10.51
CA LYS A 99 -11.27 4.98 -10.01
C LYS A 99 -10.64 5.48 -8.71
N VAL A 100 -10.40 4.56 -7.77
CA VAL A 100 -9.76 4.91 -6.50
C VAL A 100 -8.39 5.55 -6.76
N LEU A 101 -7.59 4.99 -7.65
CA LEU A 101 -6.26 5.53 -7.96
C LEU A 101 -6.33 6.96 -8.54
N LYS A 102 -7.31 7.26 -9.40
CA LYS A 102 -7.56 8.62 -9.91
C LYS A 102 -7.91 9.58 -8.78
N ASP A 103 -8.78 9.18 -7.86
CA ASP A 103 -9.14 9.99 -6.70
C ASP A 103 -7.93 10.24 -5.79
N LEU A 104 -7.09 9.23 -5.53
CA LEU A 104 -5.87 9.41 -4.72
C LEU A 104 -4.90 10.41 -5.37
N LEU A 105 -4.70 10.33 -6.70
CA LEU A 105 -3.84 11.24 -7.46
C LEU A 105 -4.42 12.67 -7.53
N ARG A 106 -5.72 12.84 -7.44
CA ARG A 106 -6.38 14.14 -7.33
C ARG A 106 -6.18 14.77 -5.95
N ILE A 107 -6.33 13.96 -4.90
CA ILE A 107 -6.29 14.41 -3.50
C ILE A 107 -4.86 14.74 -3.05
N GLY A 108 -3.88 13.93 -3.47
CA GLY A 108 -2.49 14.07 -3.06
C GLY A 108 -1.57 14.55 -4.18
N LYS A 109 -0.57 15.38 -3.83
CA LYS A 109 0.51 15.77 -4.77
C LYS A 109 1.36 14.57 -5.21
N SER A 110 1.39 13.52 -4.38
CA SER A 110 2.01 12.24 -4.65
C SER A 110 1.28 11.13 -3.93
N VAL A 111 1.31 9.93 -4.49
CA VAL A 111 0.66 8.75 -3.90
C VAL A 111 1.72 7.67 -3.66
N ILE A 112 1.67 7.05 -2.48
CA ILE A 112 2.47 5.88 -2.16
C ILE A 112 1.54 4.68 -2.09
N ILE A 113 1.80 3.67 -2.92
CA ILE A 113 0.99 2.45 -2.98
C ILE A 113 1.89 1.27 -2.66
N SER A 114 1.48 0.40 -1.76
CA SER A 114 2.09 -0.90 -1.61
C SER A 114 1.14 -2.01 -2.03
N ILE A 115 1.68 -3.01 -2.72
CA ILE A 115 0.94 -4.18 -3.17
C ILE A 115 1.69 -5.48 -2.84
N PRO A 116 0.99 -6.55 -2.42
CA PRO A 116 1.56 -7.89 -2.39
C PRO A 116 1.83 -8.34 -3.83
N ASN A 117 2.97 -8.99 -4.05
CA ASN A 117 3.39 -9.39 -5.39
C ASN A 117 3.05 -10.85 -5.70
N PHE A 118 2.03 -11.09 -6.48
CA PHE A 118 1.70 -12.41 -7.00
C PHE A 118 2.74 -12.95 -8.00
N GLY A 119 3.58 -12.08 -8.56
CA GLY A 119 4.71 -12.45 -9.42
C GLY A 119 5.93 -13.01 -8.68
N TYR A 120 5.91 -13.09 -7.34
CA TYR A 120 7.01 -13.63 -6.54
C TYR A 120 7.25 -15.12 -6.82
N TRP A 121 8.52 -15.53 -6.96
CA TRP A 121 8.88 -16.88 -7.41
C TRP A 121 8.24 -18.02 -6.61
N LYS A 122 8.10 -17.89 -5.28
CA LYS A 122 7.44 -18.92 -4.46
C LYS A 122 5.95 -19.06 -4.76
N VAL A 123 5.28 -17.96 -5.09
CA VAL A 123 3.88 -17.94 -5.52
C VAL A 123 3.74 -18.69 -6.84
N ARG A 124 4.61 -18.35 -7.82
CA ARG A 124 4.65 -19.01 -9.13
C ARG A 124 4.97 -20.50 -9.01
N ALA A 125 6.00 -20.85 -8.22
CA ALA A 125 6.39 -22.25 -8.02
C ALA A 125 5.26 -23.07 -7.39
N LYS A 126 4.55 -22.52 -6.38
CA LYS A 126 3.42 -23.23 -5.76
C LYS A 126 2.28 -23.47 -6.76
N LEU A 127 1.92 -22.47 -7.56
CA LEU A 127 0.93 -22.64 -8.62
C LEU A 127 1.38 -23.64 -9.68
N LEU A 128 2.64 -23.55 -10.14
CA LEU A 128 3.17 -24.40 -11.21
C LEU A 128 3.26 -25.88 -10.80
N PHE A 129 3.79 -26.17 -9.59
CA PHE A 129 4.08 -27.53 -9.17
C PHE A 129 2.95 -28.21 -8.41
N PHE A 130 2.10 -27.44 -7.73
CA PHE A 130 1.05 -28.00 -6.86
C PHE A 130 -0.37 -27.65 -7.31
N GLY A 131 -0.55 -26.69 -8.25
CA GLY A 131 -1.87 -26.26 -8.70
C GLY A 131 -2.74 -25.59 -7.62
N GLU A 132 -2.11 -25.11 -6.52
CA GLU A 132 -2.81 -24.52 -5.38
C GLU A 132 -2.53 -23.04 -5.22
N MET A 133 -3.55 -22.28 -4.81
CA MET A 133 -3.35 -20.87 -4.45
C MET A 133 -2.41 -20.75 -3.24
N PRO A 134 -1.37 -19.91 -3.34
CA PRO A 134 -0.36 -19.83 -2.30
C PRO A 134 -0.87 -19.05 -1.09
N VAL A 135 -0.70 -19.62 0.09
CA VAL A 135 -0.80 -18.92 1.36
C VAL A 135 0.61 -18.61 1.85
N THR A 136 0.93 -17.32 2.05
CA THR A 136 2.26 -16.83 2.42
C THR A 136 2.16 -15.76 3.50
N LYS A 137 3.30 -15.27 4.03
CA LYS A 137 3.29 -14.16 5.00
C LYS A 137 2.72 -12.85 4.44
N THR A 138 2.81 -12.63 3.14
CA THR A 138 2.28 -11.44 2.44
C THR A 138 0.89 -11.67 1.85
N LEU A 139 0.48 -12.92 1.73
CA LEU A 139 -0.84 -13.37 1.29
C LEU A 139 -1.34 -14.41 2.31
N PRO A 140 -1.76 -13.97 3.52
CA PRO A 140 -1.99 -14.89 4.64
C PRO A 140 -3.32 -15.65 4.57
N ASN A 141 -4.24 -15.20 3.72
CA ASN A 141 -5.59 -15.75 3.65
C ASN A 141 -5.69 -16.85 2.60
N THR A 142 -6.62 -17.77 2.82
CA THR A 142 -7.03 -18.76 1.82
C THR A 142 -7.81 -18.10 0.69
N TRP A 143 -7.93 -18.75 -0.48
CA TRP A 143 -8.60 -18.21 -1.64
C TRP A 143 -10.08 -17.82 -1.40
N TYR A 144 -10.77 -18.52 -0.50
CA TYR A 144 -12.18 -18.28 -0.16
C TYR A 144 -12.37 -17.28 0.99
N ASN A 145 -11.31 -16.87 1.69
CA ASN A 145 -11.36 -15.95 2.85
C ASN A 145 -10.40 -14.76 2.70
N THR A 146 -10.08 -14.42 1.47
CA THR A 146 -9.20 -13.27 1.18
C THR A 146 -10.01 -12.03 0.87
N PRO A 147 -9.62 -10.84 1.39
CA PRO A 147 -10.19 -9.58 0.95
C PRO A 147 -9.67 -9.13 -0.42
N ASN A 148 -8.67 -9.82 -0.99
CA ASN A 148 -8.09 -9.44 -2.28
C ASN A 148 -9.01 -9.87 -3.42
N LEU A 149 -9.62 -8.91 -4.08
CA LEU A 149 -10.44 -9.12 -5.28
C LEU A 149 -9.57 -9.23 -6.54
N HIS A 150 -8.47 -8.50 -6.58
CA HIS A 150 -7.56 -8.45 -7.73
C HIS A 150 -6.19 -9.00 -7.34
N MET A 151 -5.71 -9.94 -8.16
CA MET A 151 -4.36 -10.50 -8.02
C MET A 151 -3.44 -9.77 -8.99
N CYS A 152 -2.54 -8.93 -8.48
CA CYS A 152 -1.61 -8.20 -9.32
C CYS A 152 -0.14 -8.46 -8.95
N THR A 153 0.73 -8.22 -9.92
CA THR A 153 2.17 -8.27 -9.75
C THR A 153 2.75 -6.85 -9.75
N ILE A 154 4.00 -6.71 -9.34
CA ILE A 154 4.72 -5.44 -9.48
C ILE A 154 4.75 -4.99 -10.95
N LYS A 155 4.88 -5.95 -11.87
CA LYS A 155 4.91 -5.67 -13.31
C LYS A 155 3.56 -5.16 -13.81
N ASP A 156 2.44 -5.72 -13.33
CA ASP A 156 1.11 -5.27 -13.74
C ASP A 156 0.84 -3.83 -13.34
N LEU A 157 1.17 -3.45 -12.08
CA LEU A 157 0.99 -2.07 -11.64
C LEU A 157 1.95 -1.11 -12.37
N PHE A 158 3.16 -1.57 -12.71
CA PHE A 158 4.10 -0.78 -13.51
C PHE A 158 3.54 -0.52 -14.93
N ASN A 159 3.03 -1.55 -15.59
CA ASN A 159 2.42 -1.46 -16.93
C ASN A 159 1.14 -0.61 -16.90
N PHE A 160 0.32 -0.76 -15.87
CA PHE A 160 -0.88 0.06 -15.67
C PHE A 160 -0.51 1.56 -15.56
N CYS A 161 0.51 1.90 -14.80
CA CYS A 161 0.96 3.30 -14.73
C CYS A 161 1.46 3.83 -16.07
N ASP A 162 2.19 3.01 -16.83
CA ASP A 162 2.69 3.34 -18.18
C ASP A 162 1.50 3.58 -19.14
N GLU A 163 0.51 2.68 -19.16
CA GLU A 163 -0.72 2.77 -19.97
C GLU A 163 -1.56 4.01 -19.65
N LYS A 164 -1.68 4.35 -18.38
CA LYS A 164 -2.49 5.49 -17.91
C LYS A 164 -1.70 6.80 -17.84
N ASN A 165 -0.46 6.83 -18.34
CA ASN A 165 0.45 7.99 -18.28
C ASN A 165 0.66 8.52 -16.85
N ILE A 166 0.67 7.64 -15.84
CA ILE A 166 0.95 7.98 -14.45
C ILE A 166 2.46 7.95 -14.23
N ILE A 167 3.02 9.06 -13.74
CA ILE A 167 4.46 9.18 -13.53
C ILE A 167 4.89 8.32 -12.34
N ILE A 168 5.76 7.35 -12.59
CA ILE A 168 6.40 6.56 -11.55
C ILE A 168 7.68 7.28 -11.10
N LYS A 169 7.65 7.89 -9.90
CA LYS A 169 8.80 8.59 -9.32
C LYS A 169 9.82 7.60 -8.73
N LYS A 170 9.34 6.53 -8.07
CA LYS A 170 10.20 5.51 -7.46
C LYS A 170 9.44 4.22 -7.23
N VAL A 171 10.12 3.08 -7.39
CA VAL A 171 9.58 1.76 -7.01
C VAL A 171 10.60 1.03 -6.16
N VAL A 172 10.15 0.49 -5.02
CA VAL A 172 10.97 -0.27 -4.07
C VAL A 172 10.38 -1.67 -3.90
N GLY A 173 11.16 -2.68 -4.24
CA GLY A 173 10.84 -4.07 -3.93
C GLY A 173 11.27 -4.42 -2.51
N VAL A 174 10.38 -5.06 -1.76
CA VAL A 174 10.62 -5.42 -0.35
C VAL A 174 10.61 -6.94 -0.18
N ASN A 175 11.61 -7.44 0.51
CA ASN A 175 11.71 -8.80 1.03
C ASN A 175 11.89 -8.78 2.56
N GLU A 176 11.96 -9.95 3.19
CA GLU A 176 12.12 -10.06 4.66
C GLU A 176 13.32 -9.25 5.17
N ASN A 177 14.47 -9.38 4.51
CA ASN A 177 15.75 -8.81 4.98
C ASN A 177 16.32 -7.71 4.07
N LYS A 178 15.80 -7.53 2.85
CA LYS A 178 16.38 -6.63 1.85
C LYS A 178 15.31 -5.79 1.18
N THR A 179 15.69 -4.57 0.83
CA THR A 179 14.94 -3.70 -0.09
C THR A 179 15.78 -3.52 -1.36
N SER A 180 15.13 -3.30 -2.49
CA SER A 180 15.81 -3.08 -3.75
C SER A 180 15.06 -2.06 -4.60
N LEU A 181 15.81 -1.16 -5.24
CA LEU A 181 15.23 -0.24 -6.20
C LEU A 181 14.84 -0.99 -7.47
N ILE A 182 13.63 -0.75 -7.95
CA ILE A 182 13.09 -1.32 -9.18
C ILE A 182 13.07 -0.22 -10.24
N LYS A 183 13.67 -0.51 -11.41
CA LYS A 183 13.66 0.33 -12.60
C LYS A 183 13.20 -0.53 -13.78
N LYS A 184 12.76 0.08 -14.89
CA LYS A 184 12.31 -0.65 -16.10
C LYS A 184 13.31 -1.74 -16.53
N ARG A 185 14.61 -1.45 -16.51
CA ARG A 185 15.69 -2.38 -16.92
C ARG A 185 15.84 -3.64 -16.05
N ASN A 186 15.37 -3.63 -14.79
CA ASN A 186 15.50 -4.78 -13.88
C ASN A 186 14.14 -5.29 -13.39
N LEU A 187 13.04 -4.83 -14.01
CA LEU A 187 11.68 -5.10 -13.57
C LEU A 187 11.38 -6.61 -13.50
N GLU A 188 11.75 -7.37 -14.54
CA GLU A 188 11.48 -8.82 -14.61
C GLU A 188 12.12 -9.58 -13.43
N ILE A 189 13.42 -9.34 -13.20
CA ILE A 189 14.15 -9.99 -12.10
C ILE A 189 13.58 -9.56 -10.75
N LYS A 190 13.30 -8.28 -10.57
CA LYS A 190 12.78 -7.76 -9.31
C LYS A 190 11.34 -8.16 -9.06
N ASN A 191 10.51 -8.26 -10.10
CA ASN A 191 9.17 -8.84 -10.01
C ASN A 191 9.23 -10.30 -9.54
N LEU A 192 10.19 -11.08 -10.02
CA LEU A 192 10.37 -12.47 -9.61
C LEU A 192 10.84 -12.61 -8.15
N PHE A 193 11.69 -11.69 -7.66
CA PHE A 193 12.34 -11.85 -6.36
C PHE A 193 11.85 -10.91 -5.25
N SER A 194 10.90 -10.02 -5.49
CA SER A 194 10.29 -9.17 -4.45
C SER A 194 8.95 -9.70 -3.99
N LYS A 195 8.72 -9.74 -2.67
CA LYS A 195 7.45 -10.19 -2.07
C LYS A 195 6.38 -9.11 -2.11
N LEU A 196 6.80 -7.85 -2.07
CA LEU A 196 5.93 -6.68 -2.03
C LEU A 196 6.57 -5.58 -2.85
N GLY A 197 5.75 -4.81 -3.57
CA GLY A 197 6.15 -3.61 -4.29
C GLY A 197 5.61 -2.36 -3.62
N ILE A 198 6.45 -1.33 -3.47
CA ILE A 198 6.04 0.00 -3.00
C ILE A 198 6.34 0.99 -4.11
N PHE A 199 5.31 1.68 -4.57
CA PHE A 199 5.34 2.67 -5.64
C PHE A 199 5.14 4.07 -5.07
N LEU A 200 5.96 5.01 -5.48
CA LEU A 200 5.74 6.44 -5.34
C LEU A 200 5.41 6.97 -6.73
N ILE A 201 4.22 7.52 -6.91
CA ILE A 201 3.67 8.00 -8.17
C ILE A 201 3.09 9.41 -8.05
N GLY A 202 2.83 10.05 -9.19
CA GLY A 202 2.22 11.39 -9.24
C GLY A 202 3.00 12.41 -10.03
#